data_bac279d0fba067f75cefa3cb42c23efd
#
_entry.id   bac279d0fba067f75cefa3cb42c23efd
#
_cell.length_a   1.000
_cell.length_b   1.000
_cell.length_c   1.000
_cell.angle_alpha   90.00
_cell.angle_beta   90.00
_cell.angle_gamma   90.00
#
_symmetry.space_group_name_H-M   'P 1'
#
loop_
_entity.id
_entity.type
_entity.pdbx_description
1 polymer ?
#
loop_
_entity_poly.entity_id
_entity_poly.type
_entity_poly.pdbx_seq_one_letter_code
_entity_poly.pdbx_strand_id
1 'polypeptide(L)'
;MKRAWILISLWVLALVLALAAPTPQASTTNESGSNSPVYTADGNLKFPAQYREWIYVTSGVDMSYGPGANMGHSMFDNVFVNPEAYKAFLQTGTWPDKTMLVLEERMAGSKGSINKNGHFQTGEVMGREVHVKDEARFKGKWAFFTSDDGVTGKLLSQEMDCYSCHAQHGAVDTTFVQFYPTLLGVAKKKNTFSAAYLKEEAGK
;
A
#
# COMPACT_ATOMS: atom_id res chain seq x y z
N MET A 1 29.74 83.92 47.99
CA MET A 1 28.35 83.69 47.65
C MET A 1 28.25 83.54 46.10
N LYS A 2 28.32 82.34 45.55
CA LYS A 2 28.16 82.11 44.11
C LYS A 2 27.34 80.85 43.99
N ARG A 3 26.11 80.99 43.48
CA ARG A 3 25.17 79.93 43.24
C ARG A 3 25.54 79.20 41.89
N ALA A 4 25.84 77.93 41.96
CA ALA A 4 26.06 77.09 40.77
C ALA A 4 24.71 76.50 40.35
N TRP A 5 24.35 76.64 39.09
CA TRP A 5 23.19 76.04 38.46
C TRP A 5 23.62 74.75 37.86
N ILE A 6 23.01 73.64 38.30
CA ILE A 6 23.19 72.30 37.71
C ILE A 6 22.10 72.11 36.67
N LEU A 7 22.49 72.05 35.41
CA LEU A 7 21.61 71.66 34.30
C LEU A 7 21.52 70.16 34.23
N ILE A 8 20.35 69.66 34.55
CA ILE A 8 20.03 68.20 34.36
C ILE A 8 19.56 67.96 32.90
N SER A 9 20.39 67.34 32.11
CA SER A 9 20.03 66.90 30.75
C SER A 9 19.25 65.61 30.85
N LEU A 10 17.95 65.64 30.58
CA LEU A 10 17.12 64.45 30.39
C LEU A 10 17.43 63.83 29.01
N TRP A 11 18.04 62.66 29.01
CA TRP A 11 18.11 61.78 27.79
C TRP A 11 16.82 60.97 27.73
N VAL A 12 15.97 61.28 26.75
CA VAL A 12 14.81 60.45 26.43
C VAL A 12 15.31 59.28 25.59
N LEU A 13 15.36 58.10 26.19
CA LEU A 13 15.66 56.86 25.49
C LEU A 13 14.41 56.37 24.78
N ALA A 14 14.33 56.62 23.50
CA ALA A 14 13.25 56.10 22.65
C ALA A 14 13.48 54.59 22.45
N LEU A 15 12.71 53.74 23.14
CA LEU A 15 12.68 52.32 22.98
C LEU A 15 11.85 51.98 21.73
N VAL A 16 12.51 51.72 20.61
CA VAL A 16 11.85 51.22 19.39
C VAL A 16 11.55 49.72 19.59
N LEU A 17 10.32 49.38 19.98
CA LEU A 17 9.83 48.01 19.92
C LEU A 17 9.62 47.66 18.44
N ALA A 18 10.55 46.93 17.86
CA ALA A 18 10.36 46.28 16.58
C ALA A 18 9.34 45.12 16.76
N LEU A 19 8.09 45.34 16.40
CA LEU A 19 7.10 44.29 16.21
C LEU A 19 7.56 43.37 15.07
N ALA A 20 8.26 42.30 15.42
CA ALA A 20 8.51 41.21 14.46
C ALA A 20 7.17 40.56 14.13
N ALA A 21 6.61 40.89 12.97
CA ALA A 21 5.49 40.16 12.42
C ALA A 21 5.93 38.70 12.22
N PRO A 22 5.11 37.72 12.65
CA PRO A 22 5.43 36.31 12.35
C PRO A 22 5.45 36.15 10.84
N THR A 23 6.61 35.82 10.28
CA THR A 23 6.71 35.36 8.90
C THR A 23 5.80 34.15 8.75
N PRO A 24 4.92 34.11 7.72
CA PRO A 24 4.16 32.91 7.45
C PRO A 24 5.15 31.79 7.17
N GLN A 25 5.26 30.86 8.11
CA GLN A 25 5.96 29.61 7.90
C GLN A 25 5.22 28.91 6.78
N ALA A 26 5.84 28.84 5.61
CA ALA A 26 5.34 28.02 4.52
C ALA A 26 5.21 26.61 5.11
N SER A 27 3.99 26.19 5.36
CA SER A 27 3.69 24.79 5.61
C SER A 27 4.16 24.05 4.36
N THR A 28 5.34 23.44 4.45
CA THR A 28 5.68 22.35 3.55
C THR A 28 4.65 21.27 3.86
N THR A 29 3.51 21.34 3.21
CA THR A 29 2.72 20.14 2.96
C THR A 29 3.66 19.24 2.19
N ASN A 30 4.31 18.31 2.90
CA ASN A 30 4.72 17.08 2.27
C ASN A 30 3.45 16.59 1.59
N GLU A 31 3.35 16.76 0.29
CA GLU A 31 2.53 15.90 -0.55
C GLU A 31 3.17 14.50 -0.44
N SER A 32 2.96 13.87 0.70
CA SER A 32 2.98 12.44 0.83
C SER A 32 1.94 12.00 -0.20
N GLY A 33 2.42 11.59 -1.38
CA GLY A 33 1.57 11.27 -2.51
C GLY A 33 0.44 10.37 -2.01
N SER A 34 -0.79 10.79 -2.25
CA SER A 34 -1.96 10.03 -1.81
C SER A 34 -1.79 8.59 -2.26
N ASN A 35 -1.76 7.64 -1.31
CA ASN A 35 -1.74 6.21 -1.62
C ASN A 35 -3.11 5.70 -2.10
N SER A 36 -3.95 6.60 -2.59
CA SER A 36 -5.25 6.28 -3.20
C SER A 36 -5.10 6.01 -4.69
N PRO A 37 -5.96 5.16 -5.28
CA PRO A 37 -5.91 4.87 -6.70
C PRO A 37 -6.17 6.12 -7.54
N VAL A 38 -5.31 6.37 -8.51
CA VAL A 38 -5.43 7.45 -9.49
C VAL A 38 -5.60 6.84 -10.86
N TYR A 39 -6.62 7.29 -11.60
CA TYR A 39 -6.95 6.76 -12.91
C TYR A 39 -6.66 7.76 -14.02
N THR A 40 -6.32 7.24 -15.18
CA THR A 40 -6.21 8.01 -16.43
C THR A 40 -7.60 8.23 -17.04
N ALA A 41 -7.70 9.12 -18.03
CA ALA A 41 -8.96 9.44 -18.70
C ALA A 41 -9.59 8.23 -19.42
N ASP A 42 -8.75 7.29 -19.88
CA ASP A 42 -9.15 6.05 -20.54
C ASP A 42 -9.44 4.89 -19.55
N GLY A 43 -9.42 5.19 -18.25
CA GLY A 43 -9.83 4.25 -17.20
C GLY A 43 -8.73 3.34 -16.67
N ASN A 44 -7.50 3.44 -17.15
CA ASN A 44 -6.36 2.73 -16.62
C ASN A 44 -5.92 3.30 -15.28
N LEU A 45 -5.25 2.49 -14.48
CA LEU A 45 -4.65 2.91 -13.21
C LEU A 45 -3.28 3.54 -13.47
N LYS A 46 -2.97 4.69 -12.86
CA LYS A 46 -1.58 5.10 -12.70
C LYS A 46 -0.93 4.16 -11.70
N PHE A 47 0.04 3.37 -12.16
CA PHE A 47 0.68 2.39 -11.29
C PHE A 47 1.35 3.09 -10.09
N PRO A 48 1.16 2.60 -8.86
CA PRO A 48 1.71 3.22 -7.66
C PRO A 48 3.21 2.93 -7.53
N ALA A 49 4.07 3.69 -8.23
CA ALA A 49 5.51 3.43 -8.32
C ALA A 49 6.21 3.33 -6.95
N GLN A 50 5.66 3.98 -5.91
CA GLN A 50 6.16 3.96 -4.54
C GLN A 50 5.71 2.73 -3.72
N TYR A 51 5.05 1.74 -4.32
CA TYR A 51 4.48 0.60 -3.58
C TYR A 51 5.49 -0.16 -2.71
N ARG A 52 6.78 -0.10 -2.99
CA ARG A 52 7.82 -0.72 -2.16
C ARG A 52 8.05 -0.02 -0.82
N GLU A 53 7.49 1.19 -0.66
CA GLU A 53 7.44 1.90 0.63
C GLU A 53 6.18 1.53 1.43
N TRP A 54 5.29 0.74 0.84
CA TRP A 54 4.07 0.27 1.48
C TRP A 54 4.32 -0.89 2.44
N ILE A 55 3.27 -1.32 3.12
CA ILE A 55 3.36 -2.43 4.06
C ILE A 55 3.45 -3.74 3.29
N TYR A 56 4.55 -4.44 3.47
CA TYR A 56 4.71 -5.81 3.01
C TYR A 56 3.84 -6.74 3.87
N VAL A 57 3.03 -7.60 3.24
CA VAL A 57 2.11 -8.49 3.95
C VAL A 57 2.45 -9.96 3.82
N THR A 58 3.04 -10.39 2.71
CA THR A 58 3.46 -11.78 2.49
C THR A 58 4.38 -11.94 1.29
N SER A 59 5.07 -13.08 1.23
CA SER A 59 5.69 -13.62 0.02
C SER A 59 5.34 -15.09 -0.09
N GLY A 60 4.77 -15.47 -1.22
CA GLY A 60 4.64 -16.87 -1.64
C GLY A 60 5.83 -17.31 -2.48
N VAL A 61 6.02 -18.60 -2.61
CA VAL A 61 6.95 -19.20 -3.55
C VAL A 61 6.18 -20.24 -4.35
N ASP A 62 6.15 -20.06 -5.67
CA ASP A 62 5.46 -20.97 -6.59
C ASP A 62 3.98 -21.21 -6.23
N MET A 63 3.33 -20.20 -5.67
CA MET A 63 1.92 -20.29 -5.32
C MET A 63 1.05 -20.23 -6.56
N SER A 64 0.24 -21.27 -6.77
CA SER A 64 -0.74 -21.33 -7.85
C SER A 64 -2.02 -21.98 -7.37
N TYR A 65 -3.13 -21.46 -7.83
CA TYR A 65 -4.47 -22.02 -7.56
C TYR A 65 -5.00 -22.89 -8.70
N GLY A 66 -4.31 -22.90 -9.84
CA GLY A 66 -4.66 -23.72 -11.00
C GLY A 66 -3.87 -25.02 -11.05
N PRO A 67 -4.51 -26.15 -11.39
CA PRO A 67 -3.79 -27.39 -11.63
C PRO A 67 -2.84 -27.22 -12.82
N GLY A 68 -1.55 -27.45 -12.61
CA GLY A 68 -0.57 -27.53 -13.69
C GLY A 68 0.16 -26.26 -14.07
N ALA A 69 0.07 -25.21 -13.29
CA ALA A 69 0.89 -24.00 -13.49
C ALA A 69 2.39 -24.23 -13.16
N ASN A 70 3.00 -25.22 -13.83
CA ASN A 70 4.44 -25.35 -13.82
C ASN A 70 5.01 -24.41 -14.88
N MET A 71 5.38 -23.22 -14.45
CA MET A 71 5.94 -22.16 -15.30
C MET A 71 7.35 -22.49 -15.82
N GLY A 72 7.92 -23.63 -15.44
CA GLY A 72 9.29 -24.00 -15.78
C GLY A 72 10.37 -23.22 -15.04
N HIS A 73 9.98 -22.32 -14.17
CA HIS A 73 10.86 -21.53 -13.29
C HIS A 73 10.12 -21.22 -11.99
N SER A 74 10.87 -21.01 -10.92
CA SER A 74 10.30 -20.62 -9.63
C SER A 74 10.21 -19.10 -9.50
N MET A 75 9.16 -18.64 -8.86
CA MET A 75 8.90 -17.20 -8.60
C MET A 75 8.57 -16.96 -7.15
N PHE A 76 8.85 -15.73 -6.72
CA PHE A 76 8.35 -15.15 -5.50
C PHE A 76 7.21 -14.18 -5.80
N ASP A 77 6.12 -14.33 -5.05
CA ASP A 77 4.92 -13.52 -5.13
C ASP A 77 4.88 -12.59 -3.93
N ASN A 78 5.41 -11.37 -4.07
CA ASN A 78 5.48 -10.39 -3.00
C ASN A 78 4.24 -9.52 -2.99
N VAL A 79 3.55 -9.41 -1.86
CA VAL A 79 2.34 -8.60 -1.75
C VAL A 79 2.57 -7.43 -0.81
N PHE A 80 2.21 -6.24 -1.28
CA PHE A 80 2.24 -4.98 -0.55
C PHE A 80 0.84 -4.37 -0.49
N VAL A 81 0.54 -3.64 0.57
CA VAL A 81 -0.72 -2.92 0.73
C VAL A 81 -0.47 -1.48 1.15
N ASN A 82 -1.28 -0.56 0.65
CA ASN A 82 -1.17 0.85 1.05
C ASN A 82 -1.36 1.02 2.56
N PRO A 83 -0.54 1.86 3.22
CA PRO A 83 -0.45 1.96 4.67
C PRO A 83 -1.78 2.29 5.37
N GLU A 84 -2.62 3.10 4.74
CA GLU A 84 -3.92 3.50 5.27
C GLU A 84 -4.88 2.30 5.34
N ALA A 85 -4.88 1.47 4.29
CA ALA A 85 -5.70 0.26 4.24
C ALA A 85 -5.24 -0.77 5.28
N TYR A 86 -3.93 -0.96 5.42
CA TYR A 86 -3.38 -1.84 6.45
C TYR A 86 -3.80 -1.43 7.86
N LYS A 87 -3.65 -0.14 8.20
CA LYS A 87 -4.06 0.40 9.51
C LYS A 87 -5.54 0.21 9.78
N ALA A 88 -6.39 0.46 8.78
CA ALA A 88 -7.83 0.25 8.91
C ALA A 88 -8.18 -1.24 9.10
N PHE A 89 -7.50 -2.14 8.35
CA PHE A 89 -7.69 -3.58 8.51
C PHE A 89 -7.37 -4.07 9.92
N LEU A 90 -6.29 -3.59 10.54
CA LEU A 90 -5.95 -3.94 11.93
C LEU A 90 -7.06 -3.59 12.92
N GLN A 91 -7.85 -2.57 12.64
CA GLN A 91 -8.95 -2.12 13.48
C GLN A 91 -10.25 -2.88 13.21
N THR A 92 -10.55 -3.14 11.95
CA THR A 92 -11.87 -3.61 11.49
C THR A 92 -11.89 -5.08 11.08
N GLY A 93 -10.76 -5.62 10.61
CA GLY A 93 -10.66 -6.95 9.98
C GLY A 93 -11.14 -6.95 8.52
N THR A 94 -11.45 -5.80 7.93
CA THR A 94 -11.92 -5.64 6.54
C THR A 94 -11.14 -4.56 5.82
N TRP A 95 -11.13 -4.61 4.50
CA TRP A 95 -10.48 -3.61 3.67
C TRP A 95 -11.37 -2.37 3.48
N PRO A 96 -10.86 -1.15 3.74
CA PRO A 96 -11.61 0.08 3.45
C PRO A 96 -11.72 0.33 1.94
N ASP A 97 -12.58 1.26 1.55
CA ASP A 97 -12.56 1.82 0.19
C ASP A 97 -11.19 2.43 -0.13
N LYS A 98 -10.79 2.42 -1.40
CA LYS A 98 -9.48 2.86 -1.89
C LYS A 98 -8.28 2.01 -1.40
N THR A 99 -8.53 0.78 -0.95
CA THR A 99 -7.46 -0.20 -0.74
C THR A 99 -6.78 -0.54 -2.08
N MET A 100 -5.46 -0.58 -2.06
CA MET A 100 -4.66 -1.13 -3.14
C MET A 100 -3.71 -2.19 -2.60
N LEU A 101 -3.75 -3.39 -3.19
CA LEU A 101 -2.73 -4.42 -2.99
C LEU A 101 -1.92 -4.54 -4.28
N VAL A 102 -0.61 -4.53 -4.16
CA VAL A 102 0.30 -4.75 -5.28
C VAL A 102 0.95 -6.12 -5.12
N LEU A 103 0.76 -6.98 -6.11
CA LEU A 103 1.54 -8.20 -6.31
C LEU A 103 2.74 -7.86 -7.20
N GLU A 104 3.94 -8.19 -6.72
CA GLU A 104 5.17 -8.16 -7.50
C GLU A 104 5.71 -9.57 -7.63
N GLU A 105 5.72 -10.10 -8.83
CA GLU A 105 6.29 -11.39 -9.15
C GLU A 105 7.78 -11.24 -9.49
N ARG A 106 8.64 -12.01 -8.81
CA ARG A 106 10.08 -11.98 -9.04
C ARG A 106 10.62 -13.36 -9.33
N MET A 107 11.48 -13.43 -10.33
CA MET A 107 12.24 -14.64 -10.62
C MET A 107 13.02 -15.11 -9.39
N ALA A 108 12.94 -16.40 -9.08
CA ALA A 108 13.75 -17.03 -8.05
C ALA A 108 15.10 -17.51 -8.60
N GLY A 109 16.18 -17.09 -7.92
CA GLY A 109 17.46 -17.76 -8.03
C GLY A 109 17.56 -18.91 -7.03
N SER A 110 18.26 -19.97 -7.40
CA SER A 110 18.48 -21.14 -6.54
C SER A 110 19.95 -21.28 -6.16
N LYS A 111 20.24 -22.19 -5.24
CA LYS A 111 21.59 -22.43 -4.69
C LYS A 111 22.19 -21.23 -3.97
N GLY A 112 21.34 -20.36 -3.42
CA GLY A 112 21.76 -19.28 -2.54
C GLY A 112 22.12 -19.77 -1.14
N SER A 113 22.49 -18.83 -0.27
CA SER A 113 22.96 -19.06 1.09
C SER A 113 24.33 -19.73 1.21
N ILE A 114 24.84 -19.84 2.42
CA ILE A 114 26.15 -20.44 2.71
C ILE A 114 26.19 -21.93 2.34
N ASN A 115 25.11 -22.65 2.61
CA ASN A 115 24.98 -24.09 2.29
C ASN A 115 24.52 -24.36 0.83
N LYS A 116 24.31 -23.33 0.01
CA LYS A 116 23.88 -23.40 -1.39
C LYS A 116 22.56 -24.17 -1.61
N ASN A 117 21.68 -24.20 -0.61
CA ASN A 117 20.38 -24.87 -0.69
C ASN A 117 19.20 -23.91 -0.73
N GLY A 118 19.45 -22.61 -0.53
CA GLY A 118 18.38 -21.61 -0.45
C GLY A 118 17.96 -21.07 -1.82
N HIS A 119 16.78 -20.47 -1.83
CA HIS A 119 16.27 -19.65 -2.92
C HIS A 119 16.34 -18.17 -2.52
N PHE A 120 16.48 -17.30 -3.49
CA PHE A 120 16.51 -15.85 -3.30
C PHE A 120 15.86 -15.15 -4.49
N GLN A 121 15.36 -13.95 -4.27
CA GLN A 121 14.77 -13.14 -5.33
C GLN A 121 15.89 -12.52 -6.17
N THR A 122 15.77 -12.66 -7.49
CA THR A 122 16.68 -11.97 -8.42
C THR A 122 16.23 -10.52 -8.63
N GLY A 123 17.02 -9.76 -9.40
CA GLY A 123 16.63 -8.40 -9.82
C GLY A 123 15.49 -8.37 -10.84
N GLU A 124 15.16 -9.51 -11.47
CA GLU A 124 14.18 -9.60 -12.52
C GLU A 124 12.75 -9.60 -11.97
N VAL A 125 11.95 -8.64 -12.43
CA VAL A 125 10.52 -8.56 -12.15
C VAL A 125 9.78 -9.14 -13.34
N MET A 126 9.02 -10.21 -13.08
CA MET A 126 8.29 -10.97 -14.08
C MET A 126 6.93 -10.36 -14.41
N GLY A 127 6.29 -9.78 -13.38
CA GLY A 127 4.98 -9.16 -13.51
C GLY A 127 4.65 -8.27 -12.32
N ARG A 128 3.66 -7.42 -12.52
CA ARG A 128 3.04 -6.62 -11.46
C ARG A 128 1.55 -6.59 -11.67
N GLU A 129 0.81 -6.87 -10.62
CA GLU A 129 -0.64 -6.74 -10.61
C GLU A 129 -1.09 -5.84 -9.47
N VAL A 130 -2.20 -5.13 -9.66
CA VAL A 130 -2.80 -4.30 -8.62
C VAL A 130 -4.25 -4.71 -8.45
N HIS A 131 -4.61 -5.10 -7.24
CA HIS A 131 -5.97 -5.38 -6.83
C HIS A 131 -6.51 -4.17 -6.08
N VAL A 132 -7.48 -3.47 -6.66
CA VAL A 132 -7.97 -2.18 -6.19
C VAL A 132 -9.41 -2.31 -5.70
N LYS A 133 -9.69 -1.83 -4.49
CA LYS A 133 -11.05 -1.59 -4.00
C LYS A 133 -11.45 -0.15 -4.30
N ASP A 134 -12.47 0.02 -5.12
CA ASP A 134 -13.08 1.32 -5.40
C ASP A 134 -14.59 1.13 -5.57
N GLU A 135 -15.31 1.33 -4.46
CA GLU A 135 -16.73 1.01 -4.36
C GLU A 135 -17.61 1.90 -5.25
N ALA A 136 -17.16 3.12 -5.52
CA ALA A 136 -17.86 4.04 -6.39
C ALA A 136 -17.66 3.74 -7.88
N ARG A 137 -16.49 3.14 -8.22
CA ARG A 137 -16.10 2.93 -9.61
C ARG A 137 -16.46 1.56 -10.15
N PHE A 138 -16.31 0.49 -9.34
CA PHE A 138 -16.48 -0.88 -9.82
C PHE A 138 -17.73 -1.52 -9.23
N LYS A 139 -18.56 -2.09 -10.11
CA LYS A 139 -19.80 -2.76 -9.70
C LYS A 139 -19.56 -3.87 -8.66
N GLY A 140 -18.45 -4.61 -8.78
CA GLY A 140 -18.03 -5.63 -7.81
C GLY A 140 -17.20 -5.08 -6.66
N LYS A 141 -17.09 -3.75 -6.53
CA LYS A 141 -16.21 -3.01 -5.59
C LYS A 141 -14.71 -3.18 -5.84
N TRP A 142 -14.28 -4.27 -6.44
CA TRP A 142 -12.90 -4.62 -6.70
C TRP A 142 -12.60 -4.74 -8.19
N ALA A 143 -11.38 -4.41 -8.58
CA ALA A 143 -10.87 -4.59 -9.94
C ALA A 143 -9.39 -4.97 -9.94
N PHE A 144 -8.99 -5.69 -10.96
CA PHE A 144 -7.61 -6.09 -11.20
C PHE A 144 -7.00 -5.29 -12.33
N PHE A 145 -5.75 -4.94 -12.15
CA PHE A 145 -4.93 -4.27 -13.15
C PHE A 145 -3.60 -5.00 -13.29
N THR A 146 -3.08 -5.11 -14.50
CA THR A 146 -1.73 -5.62 -14.77
C THR A 146 -0.83 -4.50 -15.27
N SER A 147 0.46 -4.53 -14.94
CA SER A 147 1.42 -3.51 -15.36
C SER A 147 2.77 -4.13 -15.74
N ASP A 148 3.07 -4.13 -17.02
CA ASP A 148 4.34 -4.61 -17.56
C ASP A 148 5.45 -3.57 -17.36
N ASP A 149 5.12 -2.29 -17.51
CA ASP A 149 6.06 -1.17 -17.48
C ASP A 149 6.27 -0.55 -16.08
N GLY A 150 5.43 -0.89 -15.10
CA GLY A 150 5.45 -0.27 -13.78
C GLY A 150 4.99 1.21 -13.77
N VAL A 151 4.31 1.65 -14.82
CA VAL A 151 3.80 3.02 -15.01
C VAL A 151 2.29 3.03 -15.18
N THR A 152 1.79 2.15 -16.06
CA THR A 152 0.37 2.07 -16.41
C THR A 152 -0.19 0.72 -16.00
N GLY A 153 -1.21 0.73 -15.17
CA GLY A 153 -2.01 -0.46 -14.84
C GLY A 153 -3.18 -0.58 -15.81
N LYS A 154 -3.17 -1.60 -16.65
CA LYS A 154 -4.27 -1.92 -17.58
C LYS A 154 -5.36 -2.67 -16.85
N LEU A 155 -6.60 -2.18 -16.94
CA LEU A 155 -7.77 -2.84 -16.34
C LEU A 155 -8.00 -4.20 -17.00
N LEU A 156 -8.13 -5.24 -16.19
CA LEU A 156 -8.49 -6.59 -16.64
C LEU A 156 -10.01 -6.72 -16.76
N SER A 157 -10.46 -7.48 -17.78
CA SER A 157 -11.89 -7.78 -17.95
C SER A 157 -12.42 -8.58 -16.77
N GLN A 158 -13.65 -8.30 -16.35
CA GLN A 158 -14.37 -9.04 -15.31
C GLN A 158 -14.56 -10.53 -15.60
N GLU A 159 -14.36 -10.93 -16.84
CA GLU A 159 -14.47 -12.34 -17.32
C GLU A 159 -13.17 -13.12 -17.07
N MET A 160 -12.09 -12.44 -16.66
CA MET A 160 -10.83 -13.10 -16.34
C MET A 160 -10.96 -13.96 -15.08
N ASP A 161 -10.26 -15.08 -15.05
CA ASP A 161 -10.28 -16.05 -13.95
C ASP A 161 -9.86 -15.45 -12.59
N CYS A 162 -9.07 -14.39 -12.59
CA CYS A 162 -8.68 -13.67 -11.36
C CYS A 162 -9.91 -13.31 -10.52
N TYR A 163 -10.98 -12.78 -11.13
CA TYR A 163 -12.17 -12.38 -10.38
C TYR A 163 -12.91 -13.56 -9.75
N SER A 164 -13.10 -14.64 -10.52
CA SER A 164 -13.79 -15.84 -10.02
C SER A 164 -12.96 -16.56 -8.95
N CYS A 165 -11.65 -16.71 -9.17
CA CYS A 165 -10.74 -17.32 -8.20
C CYS A 165 -10.70 -16.54 -6.88
N HIS A 166 -10.51 -15.23 -6.94
CA HIS A 166 -10.49 -14.38 -5.75
C HIS A 166 -11.84 -14.37 -5.02
N ALA A 167 -12.96 -14.40 -5.73
CA ALA A 167 -14.28 -14.49 -5.12
C ALA A 167 -14.53 -15.83 -4.41
N GLN A 168 -14.00 -16.92 -4.95
CA GLN A 168 -14.19 -18.28 -4.41
C GLN A 168 -13.26 -18.57 -3.25
N HIS A 169 -12.02 -18.13 -3.29
CA HIS A 169 -10.95 -18.56 -2.38
C HIS A 169 -10.45 -17.44 -1.43
N GLY A 170 -10.84 -16.19 -1.66
CA GLY A 170 -10.41 -15.08 -0.81
C GLY A 170 -10.99 -15.15 0.59
N ALA A 171 -10.13 -15.14 1.61
CA ALA A 171 -10.56 -15.24 3.00
C ALA A 171 -11.29 -14.00 3.51
N VAL A 172 -10.92 -12.80 3.03
CA VAL A 172 -11.62 -11.55 3.40
C VAL A 172 -11.87 -10.73 2.15
N ASP A 173 -13.12 -10.31 1.95
CA ASP A 173 -13.54 -9.71 0.69
C ASP A 173 -13.18 -10.64 -0.48
N THR A 174 -12.31 -10.19 -1.38
CA THR A 174 -11.76 -10.99 -2.48
C THR A 174 -10.23 -11.09 -2.37
N THR A 175 -9.68 -11.15 -1.15
CA THR A 175 -8.24 -11.17 -0.92
C THR A 175 -7.79 -12.40 -0.13
N PHE A 176 -6.58 -12.84 -0.39
CA PHE A 176 -6.03 -14.06 0.21
C PHE A 176 -5.41 -13.81 1.59
N VAL A 177 -6.17 -13.18 2.49
CA VAL A 177 -5.74 -12.89 3.86
C VAL A 177 -5.29 -14.13 4.62
N GLN A 178 -5.77 -15.32 4.22
CA GLN A 178 -5.30 -16.61 4.76
C GLN A 178 -3.78 -16.81 4.62
N PHE A 179 -3.14 -16.12 3.67
CA PHE A 179 -1.69 -16.14 3.47
C PHE A 179 -0.99 -14.88 3.95
N TYR A 180 -1.69 -13.98 4.67
CA TYR A 180 -1.11 -12.76 5.24
C TYR A 180 -0.90 -12.95 6.75
N PRO A 181 0.29 -13.39 7.21
CA PRO A 181 0.51 -13.85 8.59
C PRO A 181 0.14 -12.82 9.65
N THR A 182 0.35 -11.53 9.36
CA THR A 182 0.06 -10.44 10.30
C THR A 182 -1.41 -10.06 10.37
N LEU A 183 -2.22 -10.44 9.37
CA LEU A 183 -3.62 -10.06 9.22
C LEU A 183 -4.61 -11.19 9.48
N LEU A 184 -4.22 -12.45 9.25
CA LEU A 184 -5.07 -13.62 9.45
C LEU A 184 -5.68 -13.68 10.86
N GLY A 185 -4.85 -13.43 11.88
CA GLY A 185 -5.32 -13.41 13.28
C GLY A 185 -6.32 -12.29 13.56
N VAL A 186 -6.18 -11.16 12.89
CA VAL A 186 -7.12 -10.02 12.99
C VAL A 186 -8.46 -10.40 12.38
N ALA A 187 -8.47 -10.92 11.15
CA ALA A 187 -9.69 -11.38 10.48
C ALA A 187 -10.44 -12.43 11.30
N LYS A 188 -9.72 -13.42 11.85
CA LYS A 188 -10.29 -14.44 12.75
C LYS A 188 -10.94 -13.80 13.99
N LYS A 189 -10.23 -12.90 14.68
CA LYS A 189 -10.73 -12.22 15.88
C LYS A 189 -11.97 -11.36 15.61
N LYS A 190 -12.03 -10.77 14.42
CA LYS A 190 -13.13 -9.88 13.99
C LYS A 190 -14.29 -10.62 13.32
N ASN A 191 -14.17 -11.93 13.07
CA ASN A 191 -15.17 -12.73 12.35
C ASN A 191 -15.50 -12.18 10.94
N THR A 192 -14.47 -11.82 10.18
CA THR A 192 -14.63 -11.17 8.87
C THR A 192 -14.34 -12.08 7.68
N PHE A 193 -14.17 -13.38 7.92
CA PHE A 193 -13.97 -14.34 6.83
C PHE A 193 -15.19 -14.41 5.89
N SER A 194 -14.91 -14.54 4.61
CA SER A 194 -15.94 -14.72 3.57
C SER A 194 -16.66 -16.05 3.75
N ALA A 195 -17.94 -16.09 3.35
CA ALA A 195 -18.71 -17.33 3.38
C ALA A 195 -18.11 -18.42 2.47
N ALA A 196 -17.52 -18.01 1.33
CA ALA A 196 -16.88 -18.93 0.39
C ALA A 196 -15.65 -19.61 1.04
N TYR A 197 -14.78 -18.84 1.64
CA TYR A 197 -13.62 -19.35 2.36
C TYR A 197 -14.01 -20.28 3.53
N LEU A 198 -14.99 -19.88 4.34
CA LEU A 198 -15.45 -20.72 5.47
C LEU A 198 -16.03 -22.05 4.98
N LYS A 199 -16.73 -22.07 3.85
CA LYS A 199 -17.25 -23.31 3.24
C LYS A 199 -16.11 -24.20 2.74
N GLU A 200 -15.09 -23.62 2.13
CA GLU A 200 -13.90 -24.35 1.67
C GLU A 200 -13.16 -24.99 2.84
N GLU A 201 -12.93 -24.24 3.93
CA GLU A 201 -12.25 -24.75 5.11
C GLU A 201 -13.03 -25.86 5.83
N ALA A 202 -14.37 -25.78 5.83
CA ALA A 202 -15.21 -26.83 6.42
C ALA A 202 -15.22 -28.13 5.59
N GLY A 203 -14.77 -28.10 4.35
CA GLY A 203 -14.67 -29.28 3.48
C GLY A 203 -13.30 -29.97 3.47
N LYS A 204 -12.32 -29.42 4.19
CA LYS A 204 -10.98 -30.01 4.37
C LYS A 204 -10.92 -30.92 5.56
#